data_9a76241b5e3d1e719bc8a4183c00e915
#
_entry.id   9a76241b5e3d1e719bc8a4183c00e915
#
_cell.length_a   1.000
_cell.length_b   1.000
_cell.length_c   1.000
_cell.angle_alpha   90.00
_cell.angle_beta   90.00
_cell.angle_gamma   90.00
#
_symmetry.space_group_name_H-M   'P 1'
#
loop_
_entity.id
_entity.type
_entity.pdbx_description
1 polymer ?
#
loop_
_entity_poly.entity_id
_entity_poly.type
_entity_poly.pdbx_seq_one_letter_code
_entity_poly.pdbx_strand_id
1 'polypeptide(L)'
;MDIAQEGTMLGMFKKLKGLFGRRPVVVPNAAGLLEGEARTIEVGDMGSDGRQILLCRVGGEIFGLDTLCPHAEGGRLSRGPLHEGRFAVCPMHSYKFDVKTGAPQDVNCGHARTVRCEEREGNIEVFA
;
A
#
# COMPACT_ATOMS: atom_id res chain seq x y z
N MET A 1 -10.50 -24.09 15.45
CA MET A 1 -10.08 -24.02 15.44
C MET A 1 -9.42 -23.73 15.41
N ASP A 2 -9.40 -23.44 15.54
CA ASP A 2 -8.83 -23.22 15.52
C ASP A 2 -8.29 -22.98 15.64
N ILE A 3 -8.36 -22.66 15.67
CA ILE A 3 -7.72 -22.53 15.75
C ILE A 3 -7.15 -22.61 16.16
N ALA A 4 -7.30 -22.72 16.41
CA ALA A 4 -6.65 -22.85 16.66
C ALA A 4 -6.15 -23.16 16.64
N GLN A 5 -6.30 -23.36 16.58
CA GLN A 5 -5.67 -23.74 16.50
C GLN A 5 -5.18 -23.85 15.88
N GLU A 6 -5.41 -23.48 15.63
CA GLU A 6 -4.53 -23.64 15.09
C GLU A 6 -3.58 -23.82 15.26
N GLY A 7 -3.53 -24.09 15.21
CA GLY A 7 -2.49 -24.76 15.61
C GLY A 7 -1.23 -24.25 16.12
N THR A 8 -0.60 -25.04 16.95
CA THR A 8 0.62 -24.63 17.64
C THR A 8 1.79 -24.46 16.71
N MET A 9 1.92 -25.33 15.73
CA MET A 9 3.01 -25.22 14.80
C MET A 9 2.88 -23.97 13.93
N LEU A 10 1.65 -23.66 13.58
CA LEU A 10 1.37 -22.43 12.90
C LEU A 10 1.69 -21.21 13.75
N GLY A 11 1.45 -21.31 15.05
CA GLY A 11 1.78 -20.24 15.97
C GLY A 11 3.28 -20.00 16.04
N MET A 12 4.05 -21.07 16.03
CA MET A 12 5.50 -20.95 16.04
C MET A 12 6.02 -20.31 14.75
N PHE A 13 5.46 -20.70 13.64
CA PHE A 13 5.81 -20.16 12.36
C PHE A 13 5.50 -18.67 12.30
N LYS A 14 4.37 -18.28 12.85
CA LYS A 14 4.00 -16.87 12.92
C LYS A 14 4.97 -16.08 13.77
N LYS A 15 5.47 -16.66 14.83
CA LYS A 15 6.46 -15.99 15.67
C LYS A 15 7.74 -15.72 14.91
N LEU A 16 8.21 -16.68 14.15
CA LEU A 16 9.39 -16.48 13.32
C LEU A 16 9.19 -15.36 12.34
N LYS A 17 8.04 -15.32 11.71
CA LYS A 17 7.70 -14.26 10.79
C LYS A 17 7.72 -12.91 11.47
N GLY A 18 7.23 -12.85 12.71
CA GLY A 18 7.22 -11.62 13.48
C GLY A 18 8.60 -11.14 13.87
N LEU A 19 9.58 -12.05 13.96
CA LEU A 19 10.95 -11.67 14.29
C LEU A 19 11.64 -10.97 13.12
N PHE A 20 11.34 -11.38 11.91
CA PHE A 20 12.06 -10.89 10.73
C PHE A 20 11.26 -9.92 9.89
N GLY A 21 9.95 -9.87 10.08
CA GLY A 21 9.09 -8.99 9.34
C GLY A 21 8.29 -8.09 10.26
N ARG A 22 7.80 -7.01 9.70
CA ARG A 22 6.93 -6.12 10.44
C ARG A 22 5.54 -6.73 10.50
N ARG A 23 4.85 -6.44 11.59
CA ARG A 23 3.44 -6.80 11.68
C ARG A 23 2.66 -5.96 10.68
N PRO A 24 1.72 -6.57 9.96
CA PRO A 24 0.92 -5.78 9.05
C PRO A 24 -0.04 -4.87 9.82
N VAL A 25 -0.29 -3.72 9.23
CA VAL A 25 -1.39 -2.88 9.65
C VAL A 25 -2.63 -3.40 8.94
N VAL A 26 -3.69 -3.64 9.69
CA VAL A 26 -4.91 -4.21 9.14
C VAL A 26 -5.91 -3.10 8.86
N VAL A 27 -6.34 -3.00 7.61
CA VAL A 27 -7.34 -2.02 7.19
C VAL A 27 -8.61 -2.78 6.85
N PRO A 28 -9.71 -2.53 7.56
CA PRO A 28 -10.95 -3.28 7.32
C PRO A 28 -11.62 -2.86 6.03
N ASN A 29 -12.57 -3.69 5.59
CA ASN A 29 -13.43 -3.41 4.47
C ASN A 29 -12.66 -3.25 3.15
N ALA A 30 -11.93 -4.30 2.80
CA ALA A 30 -11.21 -4.32 1.53
C ALA A 30 -12.15 -4.12 0.34
N ALA A 31 -13.36 -4.66 0.43
CA ALA A 31 -14.35 -4.55 -0.65
C ALA A 31 -14.79 -3.11 -0.90
N GLY A 32 -14.59 -2.23 0.08
CA GLY A 32 -14.93 -0.82 -0.09
C GLY A 32 -13.97 -0.06 -0.98
N LEU A 33 -12.81 -0.65 -1.29
CA LEU A 33 -11.87 -0.06 -2.24
C LEU A 33 -12.16 -0.67 -3.61
N LEU A 34 -12.76 0.12 -4.49
CA LEU A 34 -13.25 -0.38 -5.77
C LEU A 34 -12.15 -0.32 -6.83
N GLU A 35 -12.39 -1.05 -7.93
CA GLU A 35 -11.46 -1.09 -9.06
C GLU A 35 -11.16 0.33 -9.55
N GLY A 36 -9.87 0.63 -9.70
CA GLY A 36 -9.43 1.94 -10.20
C GLY A 36 -9.41 3.04 -9.15
N GLU A 37 -9.75 2.71 -7.91
CA GLU A 37 -9.76 3.70 -6.83
C GLU A 37 -8.49 3.65 -6.01
N ALA A 38 -8.22 4.74 -5.31
CA ALA A 38 -7.10 4.85 -4.40
C ALA A 38 -7.55 5.55 -3.12
N ARG A 39 -7.01 5.09 -1.99
CA ARG A 39 -7.34 5.62 -0.67
C ARG A 39 -6.07 5.70 0.15
N THR A 40 -5.91 6.77 0.91
CA THR A 40 -4.74 6.92 1.77
C THR A 40 -5.01 6.42 3.18
N ILE A 41 -3.98 5.84 3.78
CA ILE A 41 -3.97 5.50 5.20
C ILE A 41 -2.68 6.02 5.82
N GLU A 42 -2.70 6.19 7.13
CA GLU A 42 -1.50 6.59 7.87
C GLU A 42 -1.04 5.42 8.73
N VAL A 43 0.26 5.16 8.71
CA VAL A 43 0.88 4.06 9.42
C VAL A 43 1.97 4.64 10.31
N GLY A 44 1.98 4.24 11.60
CA GLY A 44 2.96 4.73 12.53
C GLY A 44 2.58 6.09 13.09
N ASP A 45 3.56 6.75 13.69
CA ASP A 45 3.36 8.06 14.32
C ASP A 45 3.72 9.15 13.31
N MET A 46 2.71 9.81 12.77
CA MET A 46 2.92 10.82 11.73
C MET A 46 3.74 12.03 12.21
N GLY A 47 3.93 12.16 13.51
CA GLY A 47 4.81 13.19 14.04
C GLY A 47 6.27 12.79 14.08
N SER A 48 6.60 11.53 13.81
CA SER A 48 7.98 11.05 13.88
C SER A 48 8.30 10.10 12.72
N ASP A 49 7.95 8.82 12.84
CA ASP A 49 8.33 7.80 11.86
C ASP A 49 7.14 7.33 11.02
N GLY A 50 6.04 8.04 11.08
CA GLY A 50 4.84 7.65 10.35
C GLY A 50 4.96 7.83 8.85
N ARG A 51 4.18 7.05 8.14
CA ARG A 51 4.14 7.06 6.69
C ARG A 51 2.70 7.11 6.22
N GLN A 52 2.47 7.83 5.14
CA GLN A 52 1.17 7.82 4.49
C GLN A 52 1.26 6.90 3.27
N ILE A 53 0.36 5.94 3.22
CA ILE A 53 0.37 4.90 2.18
C ILE A 53 -0.89 5.06 1.34
N LEU A 54 -0.71 4.95 0.02
CA LEU A 54 -1.82 4.95 -0.92
C LEU A 54 -2.16 3.50 -1.23
N LEU A 55 -3.41 3.12 -0.97
CA LEU A 55 -3.91 1.77 -1.30
C LEU A 55 -4.74 1.87 -2.56
N CYS A 56 -4.44 1.00 -3.52
CA CYS A 56 -5.05 1.04 -4.85
C CYS A 56 -5.56 -0.32 -5.24
N ARG A 57 -6.65 -0.36 -6.00
CA ARG A 57 -7.14 -1.63 -6.56
C ARG A 57 -7.02 -1.58 -8.06
N VAL A 58 -6.24 -2.50 -8.62
CA VAL A 58 -6.04 -2.62 -10.06
C VAL A 58 -6.10 -4.09 -10.44
N GLY A 59 -6.96 -4.43 -11.39
CA GLY A 59 -7.11 -5.82 -11.82
C GLY A 59 -7.62 -6.73 -10.71
N GLY A 60 -8.39 -6.19 -9.79
CA GLY A 60 -8.92 -6.94 -8.67
C GLY A 60 -7.96 -7.09 -7.49
N GLU A 61 -6.72 -6.63 -7.63
CA GLU A 61 -5.70 -6.79 -6.59
C GLU A 61 -5.38 -5.46 -5.92
N ILE A 62 -4.90 -5.56 -4.68
CA ILE A 62 -4.54 -4.39 -3.89
C ILE A 62 -3.04 -4.13 -4.04
N PHE A 63 -2.70 -2.88 -4.30
CA PHE A 63 -1.32 -2.42 -4.36
C PHE A 63 -1.13 -1.24 -3.43
N GLY A 64 0.06 -1.11 -2.86
CA GLY A 64 0.38 0.00 -1.98
C GLY A 64 1.57 0.78 -2.46
N LEU A 65 1.50 2.09 -2.30
CA LEU A 65 2.62 3.00 -2.58
C LEU A 65 2.78 3.96 -1.41
N ASP A 66 4.03 4.28 -1.09
CA ASP A 66 4.27 5.43 -0.23
C ASP A 66 3.86 6.68 -1.02
N THR A 67 3.17 7.61 -0.37
CA THR A 67 2.65 8.77 -1.09
C THR A 67 3.71 9.81 -1.42
N LEU A 68 4.92 9.70 -0.85
CA LEU A 68 5.98 10.67 -1.17
C LEU A 68 6.34 10.58 -2.64
N CYS A 69 6.26 11.73 -3.32
CA CYS A 69 6.60 11.79 -4.74
C CYS A 69 8.13 11.76 -4.90
N PRO A 70 8.67 10.80 -5.66
CA PRO A 70 10.14 10.73 -5.82
C PRO A 70 10.72 11.87 -6.65
N HIS A 71 9.88 12.58 -7.38
CA HIS A 71 10.32 13.69 -8.23
C HIS A 71 10.30 15.02 -7.48
N ALA A 72 9.20 15.31 -6.80
CA ALA A 72 8.96 16.63 -6.23
C ALA A 72 9.07 16.59 -4.72
N GLU A 73 10.05 17.29 -4.17
CA GLU A 73 10.18 17.40 -2.72
C GLU A 73 8.92 18.04 -2.15
N GLY A 74 8.34 17.39 -1.13
CA GLY A 74 7.11 17.84 -0.54
C GLY A 74 5.87 17.44 -1.32
N GLY A 75 6.01 16.85 -2.51
CA GLY A 75 4.89 16.37 -3.27
C GLY A 75 4.37 15.05 -2.76
N ARG A 76 3.08 14.82 -2.98
CA ARG A 76 2.45 13.58 -2.56
C ARG A 76 1.51 13.08 -3.64
N LEU A 77 1.51 11.77 -3.81
CA LEU A 77 0.58 11.13 -4.73
C LEU A 77 -0.84 11.32 -4.20
N SER A 78 -1.75 11.71 -5.06
CA SER A 78 -3.09 12.05 -4.64
C SER A 78 -3.99 10.83 -4.56
N ARG A 79 -4.91 10.88 -3.62
CA ARG A 79 -5.98 9.88 -3.54
C ARG A 79 -7.03 10.19 -4.58
N GLY A 80 -7.97 9.27 -4.74
CA GLY A 80 -9.05 9.43 -5.69
C GLY A 80 -8.86 8.48 -6.85
N PRO A 81 -9.64 8.61 -7.89
CA PRO A 81 -9.53 7.66 -9.01
C PRO A 81 -8.14 7.68 -9.62
N LEU A 82 -7.66 6.49 -9.94
CA LEU A 82 -6.38 6.36 -10.61
C LEU A 82 -6.51 6.83 -12.06
N HIS A 83 -5.45 7.45 -12.56
CA HIS A 83 -5.42 7.84 -13.97
C HIS A 83 -5.37 6.57 -14.83
N GLU A 84 -6.29 6.48 -15.78
CA GLU A 84 -6.44 5.30 -16.65
C GLU A 84 -6.58 4.01 -15.85
N GLY A 85 -7.09 4.10 -14.63
CA GLY A 85 -7.30 2.95 -13.77
C GLY A 85 -6.04 2.30 -13.21
N ARG A 86 -4.84 2.90 -13.42
CA ARG A 86 -3.60 2.25 -13.02
C ARG A 86 -2.48 3.17 -12.54
N PHE A 87 -2.60 4.47 -12.73
CA PHE A 87 -1.52 5.39 -12.37
C PHE A 87 -1.93 6.29 -11.21
N ALA A 88 -1.05 6.40 -10.22
CA ALA A 88 -1.17 7.40 -9.17
C ALA A 88 -0.52 8.68 -9.67
N VAL A 89 -1.07 9.83 -9.30
CA VAL A 89 -0.65 11.12 -9.84
C VAL A 89 -0.15 12.02 -8.72
N CYS A 90 1.01 12.64 -8.94
CA CYS A 90 1.47 13.73 -8.11
C CYS A 90 0.97 15.04 -8.72
N PRO A 91 0.12 15.80 -8.02
CA PRO A 91 -0.50 16.98 -8.64
C PRO A 91 0.47 18.13 -8.88
N MET A 92 1.66 18.10 -8.27
CA MET A 92 2.60 19.22 -8.43
C MET A 92 3.05 19.39 -9.88
N HIS A 93 3.30 18.28 -10.58
CA HIS A 93 3.71 18.36 -11.99
C HIS A 93 2.97 17.33 -12.84
N SER A 94 1.89 16.76 -12.30
CA SER A 94 1.09 15.74 -12.98
C SER A 94 1.90 14.51 -13.38
N TYR A 95 2.95 14.20 -12.64
CA TYR A 95 3.73 12.98 -12.86
C TYR A 95 2.89 11.77 -12.45
N LYS A 96 2.96 10.72 -13.25
CA LYS A 96 2.17 9.52 -13.07
C LYS A 96 3.08 8.35 -12.76
N PHE A 97 2.64 7.52 -11.82
CA PHE A 97 3.43 6.37 -11.37
C PHE A 97 2.56 5.12 -11.41
N ASP A 98 3.09 4.07 -12.04
CA ASP A 98 2.39 2.78 -12.09
C ASP A 98 2.29 2.23 -10.68
N VAL A 99 1.07 1.92 -10.23
CA VAL A 99 0.89 1.50 -8.84
C VAL A 99 1.43 0.10 -8.57
N LYS A 100 1.63 -0.72 -9.60
CA LYS A 100 2.18 -2.06 -9.41
C LYS A 100 3.69 -2.04 -9.18
N THR A 101 4.38 -1.14 -9.84
CA THR A 101 5.84 -1.14 -9.83
C THR A 101 6.45 0.13 -9.26
N GLY A 102 5.67 1.20 -9.17
CA GLY A 102 6.18 2.51 -8.80
C GLY A 102 6.87 3.24 -9.94
N ALA A 103 6.92 2.66 -11.12
CA ALA A 103 7.65 3.25 -12.23
C ALA A 103 6.98 4.53 -12.74
N PRO A 104 7.75 5.59 -12.98
CA PRO A 104 7.19 6.80 -13.57
C PRO A 104 6.85 6.59 -15.03
N GLN A 105 5.79 7.26 -15.49
CA GLN A 105 5.38 7.18 -16.88
C GLN A 105 5.93 8.39 -17.64
N ASP A 106 6.64 8.13 -18.73
CA ASP A 106 7.07 9.15 -19.71
C ASP A 106 8.00 10.21 -19.12
N VAL A 107 8.58 9.97 -17.96
CA VAL A 107 9.55 10.91 -17.35
C VAL A 107 10.68 10.08 -16.75
N ASN A 108 11.82 10.75 -16.60
CA ASN A 108 13.00 10.10 -16.06
C ASN A 108 13.22 10.58 -14.62
N CYS A 109 12.63 9.88 -13.67
CA CYS A 109 12.82 10.17 -12.26
C CYS A 109 12.81 8.85 -11.50
N GLY A 110 12.97 8.92 -10.17
CA GLY A 110 12.95 7.72 -9.36
C GLY A 110 11.58 7.06 -9.32
N HIS A 111 11.56 5.80 -8.91
CA HIS A 111 10.31 5.05 -8.72
C HIS A 111 9.64 5.48 -7.42
N ALA A 112 8.32 5.49 -7.41
CA ALA A 112 7.57 5.59 -6.17
C ALA A 112 7.83 4.31 -5.38
N ARG A 113 7.87 4.43 -4.06
CA ARG A 113 8.19 3.31 -3.20
C ARG A 113 6.96 2.42 -3.02
N THR A 114 7.08 1.16 -3.45
CA THR A 114 5.97 0.23 -3.29
C THR A 114 5.93 -0.33 -1.88
N VAL A 115 4.73 -0.68 -1.44
CA VAL A 115 4.48 -1.25 -0.13
C VAL A 115 3.67 -2.52 -0.35
N ARG A 116 4.13 -3.62 0.20
CA ARG A 116 3.44 -4.90 0.03
C ARG A 116 2.11 -4.87 0.76
N CYS A 117 1.07 -5.31 0.07
CA CYS A 117 -0.28 -5.41 0.63
C CYS A 117 -0.87 -6.74 0.23
N GLU A 118 -1.70 -7.30 1.12
CA GLU A 118 -2.42 -8.54 0.86
C GLU A 118 -3.85 -8.39 1.32
N GLU A 119 -4.76 -8.92 0.53
CA GLU A 119 -6.17 -8.95 0.90
C GLU A 119 -6.45 -10.29 1.57
N ARG A 120 -6.98 -10.25 2.79
CA ARG A 120 -7.21 -11.45 3.56
C ARG A 120 -8.47 -11.29 4.40
N GLU A 121 -9.43 -12.21 4.19
CA GLU A 121 -10.65 -12.26 5.00
C GLU A 121 -11.38 -10.93 5.04
N GLY A 122 -11.45 -10.25 3.89
CA GLY A 122 -12.17 -9.00 3.79
C GLY A 122 -11.40 -7.78 4.29
N ASN A 123 -10.16 -7.97 4.73
CA ASN A 123 -9.30 -6.87 5.19
C ASN A 123 -8.10 -6.73 4.28
N ILE A 124 -7.45 -5.57 4.36
CA ILE A 124 -6.19 -5.34 3.68
C ILE A 124 -5.07 -5.36 4.71
N GLU A 125 -4.09 -6.22 4.53
CA GLU A 125 -2.90 -6.25 5.37
C GLU A 125 -1.80 -5.45 4.67
N VAL A 126 -1.28 -4.43 5.36
CA VAL A 126 -0.28 -3.51 4.82
C VAL A 126 1.03 -3.73 5.55
N PHE A 127 2.05 -4.13 4.81
CA PHE A 127 3.38 -4.44 5.38
C PHE A 127 4.32 -3.27 5.14
N ALA A 128 4.09 -2.20 5.85
CA ALA A 128 4.85 -0.96 5.70
C ALA A 128 5.99 -0.83 6.70
#